data_7d197dc810cb1cb91ebe719ce1458a9b
#
_entry.id   7d197dc810cb1cb91ebe719ce1458a9b
#
_cell.length_a   1.000
_cell.length_b   1.000
_cell.length_c   1.000
_cell.angle_alpha   90.00
_cell.angle_beta   90.00
_cell.angle_gamma   90.00
#
_symmetry.space_group_name_H-M   'P 1'
#
loop_
_entity.id
_entity.type
_entity.pdbx_description
1 polymer ?
#
loop_
_entity_poly.entity_id
_entity_poly.type
_entity_poly.pdbx_seq_one_letter_code
_entity_poly.pdbx_strand_id
1 'polypeptide(L)'
;FILLLSKYCKINSDNYFKEKLDQTIEFLKKNFLNKEGFLGSAFDADSDGEEGKYYVYSYNEIKDIENIDKYFEIKTEGNWENKIILVEKEIPTNDILKKLSKIRLQRKKPFFDDKTQLDLNCLMISALISANDILPNKGYLKLAEEFFLKIEKKYIEGKIHHSYSKDIVFIEDYAFLINALNDLSDKTMNFKYKDLAKKLSQKAISKFFIEDKKIFQKNPKNNDDIFFKPIDIGDNTIPNGNAIMLINLVRLGMMEEAKKLSESLNG
;
A
#
# COMPACT_ATOMS: atom_id res chain seq x y z
N PHE A 1 3.63 -1.36 4.99
CA PHE A 1 3.69 -1.48 6.46
C PHE A 1 2.77 -2.60 6.97
N ILE A 2 1.48 -2.66 6.58
CA ILE A 2 0.52 -3.72 6.99
C ILE A 2 1.07 -5.12 6.69
N LEU A 3 1.59 -5.36 5.47
CA LEU A 3 2.20 -6.64 5.09
C LEU A 3 3.38 -7.01 5.99
N LEU A 4 4.24 -6.04 6.34
CA LEU A 4 5.38 -6.24 7.24
C LEU A 4 4.91 -6.61 8.65
N LEU A 5 3.97 -5.84 9.21
CA LEU A 5 3.38 -6.12 10.52
C LEU A 5 2.70 -7.49 10.56
N SER A 6 1.95 -7.85 9.51
CA SER A 6 1.31 -9.16 9.42
C SER A 6 2.33 -10.30 9.41
N LYS A 7 3.43 -10.16 8.64
CA LYS A 7 4.52 -11.14 8.63
C LYS A 7 5.20 -11.24 10.00
N TYR A 8 5.48 -10.10 10.64
CA TYR A 8 6.07 -10.06 11.98
C TYR A 8 5.16 -10.76 12.99
N CYS A 9 3.86 -10.48 12.99
CA CYS A 9 2.89 -11.10 13.89
C CYS A 9 2.69 -12.61 13.66
N LYS A 10 3.01 -13.14 12.47
CA LYS A 10 3.04 -14.60 12.23
C LYS A 10 4.16 -15.30 12.99
N ILE A 11 5.28 -14.61 13.20
CA ILE A 11 6.47 -15.15 13.88
C ILE A 11 6.42 -14.83 15.37
N ASN A 12 5.93 -13.65 15.73
CA ASN A 12 5.90 -13.15 17.10
C ASN A 12 4.45 -12.92 17.56
N SER A 13 4.04 -13.58 18.64
CA SER A 13 2.67 -13.50 19.18
C SER A 13 2.41 -12.22 20.00
N ASP A 14 3.13 -11.13 19.77
CA ASP A 14 3.02 -9.90 20.53
C ASP A 14 1.70 -9.16 20.22
N ASN A 15 0.89 -8.94 21.27
CA ASN A 15 -0.39 -8.25 21.14
C ASN A 15 -0.23 -6.76 20.79
N TYR A 16 0.86 -6.11 21.17
CA TYR A 16 1.15 -4.72 20.80
C TYR A 16 1.18 -4.55 19.29
N PHE A 17 1.92 -5.40 18.57
CA PHE A 17 2.00 -5.31 17.11
C PHE A 17 0.70 -5.71 16.40
N LYS A 18 -0.08 -6.62 16.99
CA LYS A 18 -1.44 -6.94 16.50
C LYS A 18 -2.39 -5.73 16.62
N GLU A 19 -2.29 -5.01 17.73
CA GLU A 19 -3.06 -3.78 17.92
C GLU A 19 -2.61 -2.67 16.96
N LYS A 20 -1.29 -2.50 16.74
CA LYS A 20 -0.76 -1.55 15.75
C LYS A 20 -1.19 -1.90 14.32
N LEU A 21 -1.28 -3.19 13.99
CA LEU A 21 -1.81 -3.67 12.71
C LEU A 21 -3.26 -3.24 12.52
N ASP A 22 -4.13 -3.50 13.51
CA ASP A 22 -5.54 -3.08 13.51
C ASP A 22 -5.67 -1.55 13.39
N GLN A 23 -4.96 -0.81 14.24
CA GLN A 23 -4.95 0.66 14.25
C GLN A 23 -4.50 1.25 12.90
N THR A 24 -3.53 0.63 12.24
CA THR A 24 -3.04 1.08 10.92
C THR A 24 -4.12 0.90 9.85
N ILE A 25 -4.83 -0.22 9.85
CA ILE A 25 -5.93 -0.46 8.90
C ILE A 25 -7.08 0.51 9.14
N GLU A 26 -7.49 0.71 10.40
CA GLU A 26 -8.53 1.67 10.76
C GLU A 26 -8.12 3.11 10.42
N PHE A 27 -6.84 3.46 10.57
CA PHE A 27 -6.32 4.75 10.13
C PHE A 27 -6.47 4.95 8.62
N LEU A 28 -6.12 3.94 7.80
CA LEU A 28 -6.30 4.00 6.35
C LEU A 28 -7.77 4.12 5.96
N LYS A 29 -8.65 3.32 6.56
CA LYS A 29 -10.09 3.39 6.33
C LYS A 29 -10.65 4.78 6.63
N LYS A 30 -10.21 5.39 7.72
CA LYS A 30 -10.71 6.71 8.17
C LYS A 30 -10.17 7.87 7.37
N ASN A 31 -8.91 7.80 6.92
CA ASN A 31 -8.22 8.99 6.40
C ASN A 31 -7.88 8.91 4.91
N PHE A 32 -7.76 7.71 4.34
CA PHE A 32 -7.32 7.52 2.96
C PHE A 32 -8.41 7.07 2.00
N LEU A 33 -9.62 6.72 2.47
CA LEU A 33 -10.71 6.41 1.55
C LEU A 33 -11.27 7.68 0.93
N ASN A 34 -11.27 7.71 -0.41
CA ASN A 34 -11.94 8.75 -1.18
C ASN A 34 -13.45 8.50 -1.28
N LYS A 35 -14.18 9.39 -1.94
CA LYS A 35 -15.64 9.33 -2.08
C LYS A 35 -16.14 8.08 -2.81
N GLU A 36 -15.33 7.48 -3.67
CA GLU A 36 -15.65 6.23 -4.38
C GLU A 36 -15.35 4.99 -3.53
N GLY A 37 -14.69 5.16 -2.38
CA GLY A 37 -14.29 4.10 -1.45
C GLY A 37 -13.05 3.33 -1.91
N PHE A 38 -12.17 3.97 -2.68
CA PHE A 38 -10.81 3.54 -2.97
C PHE A 38 -9.82 4.27 -2.09
N LEU A 39 -8.62 3.73 -1.93
CA LEU A 39 -7.52 4.47 -1.32
C LEU A 39 -7.07 5.58 -2.27
N GLY A 40 -7.00 6.80 -1.76
CA GLY A 40 -6.28 7.89 -2.40
C GLY A 40 -4.77 7.73 -2.27
N SER A 41 -4.02 8.55 -3.00
CA SER A 41 -2.58 8.39 -3.18
C SER A 41 -1.77 8.80 -1.96
N ALA A 42 -1.97 10.03 -1.46
CA ALA A 42 -1.11 10.61 -0.43
C ALA A 42 -1.74 11.81 0.28
N PHE A 43 -1.18 12.15 1.43
CA PHE A 43 -1.29 13.48 2.02
C PHE A 43 -0.05 14.29 1.64
N ASP A 44 -0.23 15.60 1.43
CA ASP A 44 0.88 16.52 1.29
C ASP A 44 1.76 16.50 2.54
N ALA A 45 3.06 16.70 2.37
CA ALA A 45 3.98 16.89 3.47
C ALA A 45 3.70 18.20 4.20
N ASP A 46 3.24 19.22 3.45
CA ASP A 46 2.98 20.55 3.94
C ASP A 46 1.56 20.73 4.47
N SER A 47 1.45 21.51 5.51
CA SER A 47 0.19 22.04 6.01
C SER A 47 0.37 23.52 6.31
N ASP A 48 -0.45 24.36 5.68
CA ASP A 48 -0.41 25.80 5.88
C ASP A 48 0.97 26.43 5.57
N GLY A 49 1.64 25.92 4.52
CA GLY A 49 2.94 26.38 4.03
C GLY A 49 4.15 25.93 4.84
N GLU A 50 4.00 25.01 5.79
CA GLU A 50 5.10 24.45 6.60
C GLU A 50 5.07 22.93 6.54
N GLU A 51 6.23 22.31 6.27
CA GLU A 51 6.40 20.86 6.27
C GLU A 51 6.16 20.30 7.69
N GLY A 52 5.43 19.20 7.76
CA GLY A 52 5.18 18.48 9.01
C GLY A 52 4.30 19.19 10.04
N LYS A 53 3.91 20.45 9.84
CA LYS A 53 3.18 21.31 10.81
C LYS A 53 1.97 20.63 11.45
N TYR A 54 1.24 19.82 10.68
CA TYR A 54 0.08 19.11 11.17
C TYR A 54 0.41 18.06 12.23
N TYR A 55 1.60 17.46 12.17
CA TYR A 55 1.97 16.29 12.97
C TYR A 55 2.87 16.59 14.17
N VAL A 56 3.66 17.67 14.12
CA VAL A 56 4.60 18.03 15.19
C VAL A 56 3.92 18.90 16.25
N TYR A 57 4.53 19.01 17.43
CA TYR A 57 4.00 19.79 18.54
C TYR A 57 5.04 20.81 19.01
N SER A 58 4.60 21.97 19.52
CA SER A 58 5.45 22.82 20.35
C SER A 58 5.40 22.35 21.80
N TYR A 59 6.44 22.64 22.57
CA TYR A 59 6.46 22.33 23.99
C TYR A 59 5.24 22.94 24.72
N ASN A 60 4.89 24.19 24.39
CA ASN A 60 3.79 24.89 25.04
C ASN A 60 2.41 24.25 24.79
N GLU A 61 2.20 23.57 23.67
CA GLU A 61 0.94 22.88 23.36
C GLU A 61 0.70 21.62 24.21
N ILE A 62 1.78 20.99 24.69
CA ILE A 62 1.69 19.67 25.31
C ILE A 62 2.22 19.60 26.74
N LYS A 63 2.93 20.64 27.24
CA LYS A 63 3.56 20.66 28.58
C LYS A 63 2.56 20.41 29.73
N ASP A 64 1.32 20.81 29.56
CA ASP A 64 0.26 20.68 30.59
C ASP A 64 -0.50 19.34 30.49
N ILE A 65 -0.11 18.44 29.59
CA ILE A 65 -0.65 17.08 29.55
C ILE A 65 0.07 16.27 30.64
N GLU A 66 -0.69 15.89 31.65
CA GLU A 66 -0.19 15.14 32.80
C GLU A 66 0.55 13.86 32.40
N ASN A 67 1.75 13.66 32.91
CA ASN A 67 2.61 12.50 32.65
C ASN A 67 3.03 12.29 31.18
N ILE A 68 3.01 13.30 30.31
CA ILE A 68 3.35 13.14 28.90
C ILE A 68 4.82 12.70 28.72
N ASP A 69 5.72 13.21 29.56
CA ASP A 69 7.15 12.90 29.58
C ASP A 69 7.48 11.44 29.97
N LYS A 70 6.56 10.77 30.64
CA LYS A 70 6.63 9.34 30.88
C LYS A 70 6.51 8.53 29.59
N TYR A 71 5.59 8.94 28.71
CA TYR A 71 5.22 8.20 27.51
C TYR A 71 5.98 8.62 26.27
N PHE A 72 6.43 9.89 26.22
CA PHE A 72 7.15 10.42 25.07
C PHE A 72 8.43 11.15 25.48
N GLU A 73 9.39 11.19 24.56
CA GLU A 73 10.57 12.04 24.73
C GLU A 73 10.18 13.50 24.49
N ILE A 74 10.14 14.30 25.57
CA ILE A 74 9.77 15.71 25.53
C ILE A 74 10.98 16.57 25.89
N LYS A 75 11.35 17.50 24.98
CA LYS A 75 12.40 18.50 25.19
C LYS A 75 11.82 19.89 24.97
N THR A 76 12.17 20.84 25.82
CA THR A 76 11.71 22.23 25.74
C THR A 76 12.10 22.90 24.43
N GLU A 77 13.32 22.62 23.96
CA GLU A 77 13.88 23.09 22.69
C GLU A 77 13.36 22.31 21.47
N GLY A 78 12.61 21.23 21.69
CA GLY A 78 12.20 20.31 20.62
C GLY A 78 13.28 19.32 20.23
N ASN A 79 12.96 18.42 19.28
CA ASN A 79 13.88 17.46 18.70
C ASN A 79 13.95 17.55 17.15
N TRP A 80 13.18 18.47 16.57
CA TRP A 80 13.19 18.79 15.15
C TRP A 80 12.71 20.23 14.91
N GLU A 81 13.57 21.13 14.45
CA GLU A 81 13.25 22.53 14.10
C GLU A 81 12.45 23.29 15.18
N ASN A 82 12.89 23.20 16.44
CA ASN A 82 12.19 23.76 17.61
C ASN A 82 10.76 23.20 17.82
N LYS A 83 10.44 22.08 17.21
CA LYS A 83 9.19 21.33 17.39
C LYS A 83 9.50 19.94 17.96
N ILE A 84 8.47 19.28 18.45
CA ILE A 84 8.54 17.95 19.02
C ILE A 84 7.88 16.97 18.08
N ILE A 85 8.66 16.04 17.51
CA ILE A 85 8.18 14.78 16.98
C ILE A 85 8.05 13.83 18.16
N LEU A 86 6.86 13.27 18.38
CA LEU A 86 6.61 12.37 19.52
C LEU A 86 7.34 11.04 19.30
N VAL A 87 8.35 10.80 20.11
CA VAL A 87 9.07 9.52 20.18
C VAL A 87 8.59 8.76 21.40
N GLU A 88 7.97 7.59 21.18
CA GLU A 88 7.38 6.75 22.23
C GLU A 88 8.48 6.13 23.11
N LYS A 89 8.37 6.29 24.43
CA LYS A 89 9.21 5.68 25.46
C LYS A 89 8.49 4.51 26.13
N GLU A 90 7.23 4.73 26.46
CA GLU A 90 6.30 3.73 26.98
C GLU A 90 4.99 3.80 26.20
N ILE A 91 4.20 2.72 26.22
CA ILE A 91 2.91 2.68 25.53
C ILE A 91 1.97 3.71 26.13
N PRO A 92 1.55 4.74 25.39
CA PRO A 92 0.73 5.81 25.93
C PRO A 92 -0.71 5.34 26.18
N THR A 93 -1.35 5.92 27.19
CA THR A 93 -2.76 5.68 27.47
C THR A 93 -3.66 6.29 26.39
N ASN A 94 -4.84 5.70 26.22
CA ASN A 94 -5.85 6.25 25.30
C ASN A 94 -6.24 7.69 25.61
N ASP A 95 -6.20 8.11 26.88
CA ASP A 95 -6.50 9.50 27.29
C ASP A 95 -5.45 10.47 26.74
N ILE A 96 -4.17 10.15 26.88
CA ILE A 96 -3.07 10.96 26.34
C ILE A 96 -3.17 11.05 24.81
N LEU A 97 -3.41 9.93 24.12
CA LEU A 97 -3.58 9.93 22.66
C LEU A 97 -4.77 10.77 22.22
N LYS A 98 -5.88 10.76 22.97
CA LYS A 98 -7.04 11.62 22.69
C LYS A 98 -6.73 13.11 22.90
N LYS A 99 -6.01 13.49 23.97
CA LYS A 99 -5.58 14.87 24.20
C LYS A 99 -4.68 15.38 23.08
N LEU A 100 -3.66 14.61 22.69
CA LEU A 100 -2.78 14.93 21.57
C LEU A 100 -3.55 15.03 20.24
N SER A 101 -4.45 14.10 19.97
CA SER A 101 -5.29 14.12 18.79
C SER A 101 -6.21 15.35 18.75
N LYS A 102 -6.76 15.76 19.89
CA LYS A 102 -7.62 16.96 20.00
C LYS A 102 -6.86 18.24 19.62
N ILE A 103 -5.62 18.39 20.09
CA ILE A 103 -4.74 19.52 19.72
C ILE A 103 -4.48 19.48 18.20
N ARG A 104 -4.07 18.34 17.65
CA ARG A 104 -3.77 18.19 16.23
C ARG A 104 -4.97 18.50 15.33
N LEU A 105 -6.17 18.05 15.71
CA LEU A 105 -7.38 18.24 14.92
C LEU A 105 -7.85 19.71 14.82
N GLN A 106 -7.30 20.61 15.63
CA GLN A 106 -7.56 22.06 15.51
C GLN A 106 -6.78 22.71 14.36
N ARG A 107 -5.78 22.02 13.83
CA ARG A 107 -4.92 22.51 12.75
C ARG A 107 -5.53 22.21 11.38
N LYS A 108 -5.14 23.00 10.39
CA LYS A 108 -5.46 22.74 8.99
C LYS A 108 -4.83 21.40 8.57
N LYS A 109 -5.64 20.50 8.06
CA LYS A 109 -5.13 19.23 7.54
C LYS A 109 -4.30 19.45 6.27
N PRO A 110 -3.26 18.62 6.03
CA PRO A 110 -2.58 18.58 4.75
C PRO A 110 -3.55 18.29 3.60
N PHE A 111 -3.21 18.75 2.41
CA PHE A 111 -3.97 18.40 1.20
C PHE A 111 -3.98 16.89 1.01
N PHE A 112 -5.15 16.35 0.72
CA PHE A 112 -5.32 14.94 0.40
C PHE A 112 -5.44 14.77 -1.11
N ASP A 113 -4.45 14.12 -1.72
CA ASP A 113 -4.52 13.67 -3.10
C ASP A 113 -5.39 12.41 -3.17
N ASP A 114 -6.64 12.59 -3.53
CA ASP A 114 -7.66 11.53 -3.58
C ASP A 114 -7.60 10.67 -4.86
N LYS A 115 -6.56 10.84 -5.69
CA LYS A 115 -6.36 10.02 -6.88
C LYS A 115 -6.32 8.53 -6.54
N THR A 116 -7.13 7.75 -7.23
CA THR A 116 -7.09 6.29 -7.15
C THR A 116 -5.99 5.76 -8.06
N GLN A 117 -5.00 5.06 -7.50
CA GLN A 117 -3.99 4.31 -8.25
C GLN A 117 -4.29 2.82 -8.13
N LEU A 118 -4.35 2.12 -9.26
CA LEU A 118 -4.77 0.72 -9.29
C LEU A 118 -3.83 -0.20 -8.51
N ASP A 119 -2.53 -0.04 -8.71
CA ASP A 119 -1.47 -0.81 -8.04
C ASP A 119 -1.56 -0.71 -6.51
N LEU A 120 -1.69 0.50 -5.96
CA LEU A 120 -1.81 0.71 -4.51
C LEU A 120 -3.10 0.10 -3.94
N ASN A 121 -4.21 0.18 -4.68
CA ASN A 121 -5.47 -0.42 -4.24
C ASN A 121 -5.42 -1.96 -4.30
N CYS A 122 -4.70 -2.54 -5.26
CA CYS A 122 -4.43 -3.98 -5.30
C CYS A 122 -3.51 -4.43 -4.16
N LEU A 123 -2.48 -3.65 -3.84
CA LEU A 123 -1.63 -3.89 -2.66
C LEU A 123 -2.44 -3.89 -1.35
N MET A 124 -3.46 -3.03 -1.24
CA MET A 124 -4.34 -3.02 -0.07
C MET A 124 -5.11 -4.33 0.07
N ILE A 125 -5.58 -4.94 -1.03
CA ILE A 125 -6.25 -6.24 -0.99
C ILE A 125 -5.33 -7.30 -0.40
N SER A 126 -4.11 -7.43 -0.92
CA SER A 126 -3.10 -8.36 -0.40
C SER A 126 -2.78 -8.10 1.09
N ALA A 127 -2.71 -6.82 1.48
CA ALA A 127 -2.46 -6.41 2.85
C ALA A 127 -3.61 -6.82 3.80
N LEU A 128 -4.85 -6.62 3.39
CA LEU A 128 -6.05 -7.02 4.16
C LEU A 128 -6.14 -8.54 4.33
N ILE A 129 -5.83 -9.31 3.28
CA ILE A 129 -5.80 -10.77 3.34
C ILE A 129 -4.72 -11.23 4.34
N SER A 130 -3.53 -10.65 4.27
CA SER A 130 -2.44 -10.96 5.21
C SER A 130 -2.79 -10.58 6.66
N ALA A 131 -3.47 -9.45 6.86
CA ALA A 131 -3.96 -9.03 8.18
C ALA A 131 -5.06 -9.94 8.72
N ASN A 132 -5.93 -10.46 7.84
CA ASN A 132 -6.97 -11.42 8.24
C ASN A 132 -6.39 -12.74 8.80
N ASP A 133 -5.20 -13.14 8.37
CA ASP A 133 -4.51 -14.31 8.96
C ASP A 133 -4.15 -14.09 10.43
N ILE A 134 -3.92 -12.85 10.83
CA ILE A 134 -3.54 -12.46 12.20
C ILE A 134 -4.75 -12.10 13.04
N LEU A 135 -5.75 -11.48 12.44
CA LEU A 135 -6.94 -10.91 13.08
C LEU A 135 -8.22 -11.41 12.37
N PRO A 136 -8.52 -12.71 12.39
CA PRO A 136 -9.57 -13.32 11.57
C PRO A 136 -11.00 -12.79 11.89
N ASN A 137 -11.22 -12.30 13.10
CA ASN A 137 -12.52 -11.81 13.56
C ASN A 137 -12.81 -10.34 13.21
N LYS A 138 -11.88 -9.64 12.53
CA LYS A 138 -12.02 -8.23 12.17
C LYS A 138 -12.71 -7.99 10.81
N GLY A 139 -13.03 -9.06 10.08
CA GLY A 139 -13.72 -8.96 8.80
C GLY A 139 -12.84 -8.44 7.63
N TYR A 140 -11.51 -8.50 7.76
CA TYR A 140 -10.59 -7.98 6.75
C TYR A 140 -10.64 -8.75 5.43
N LEU A 141 -10.95 -10.06 5.45
CA LEU A 141 -11.15 -10.82 4.22
C LEU A 141 -12.37 -10.29 3.45
N LYS A 142 -13.50 -10.08 4.14
CA LYS A 142 -14.71 -9.50 3.53
C LYS A 142 -14.42 -8.11 2.94
N LEU A 143 -13.67 -7.28 3.67
CA LEU A 143 -13.27 -5.97 3.18
C LEU A 143 -12.37 -6.07 1.92
N ALA A 144 -11.45 -7.04 1.86
CA ALA A 144 -10.63 -7.31 0.68
C ALA A 144 -11.48 -7.69 -0.54
N GLU A 145 -12.48 -8.56 -0.36
CA GLU A 145 -13.41 -8.93 -1.42
C GLU A 145 -14.26 -7.74 -1.88
N GLU A 146 -14.74 -6.90 -0.97
CA GLU A 146 -15.48 -5.66 -1.32
C GLU A 146 -14.61 -4.67 -2.12
N PHE A 147 -13.33 -4.52 -1.76
CA PHE A 147 -12.37 -3.74 -2.55
C PHE A 147 -12.17 -4.33 -3.94
N PHE A 148 -12.01 -5.65 -4.03
CA PHE A 148 -11.84 -6.31 -5.31
C PHE A 148 -13.05 -6.11 -6.23
N LEU A 149 -14.28 -6.25 -5.74
CA LEU A 149 -15.50 -6.03 -6.53
C LEU A 149 -15.56 -4.62 -7.14
N LYS A 150 -15.10 -3.60 -6.41
CA LYS A 150 -14.98 -2.24 -6.95
C LYS A 150 -13.93 -2.15 -8.06
N ILE A 151 -12.77 -2.80 -7.87
CA ILE A 151 -11.70 -2.85 -8.88
C ILE A 151 -12.18 -3.61 -10.11
N GLU A 152 -12.83 -4.74 -9.95
CA GLU A 152 -13.40 -5.51 -11.06
C GLU A 152 -14.30 -4.66 -11.92
N LYS A 153 -15.28 -4.00 -11.31
CA LYS A 153 -16.23 -3.13 -12.02
C LYS A 153 -15.57 -1.94 -12.72
N LYS A 154 -14.61 -1.28 -12.07
CA LYS A 154 -14.02 -0.04 -12.59
C LYS A 154 -12.94 -0.30 -13.64
N TYR A 155 -12.09 -1.31 -13.42
CA TYR A 155 -10.86 -1.53 -14.19
C TYR A 155 -10.88 -2.79 -15.06
N ILE A 156 -11.52 -3.88 -14.63
CA ILE A 156 -11.47 -5.15 -15.35
C ILE A 156 -12.59 -5.25 -16.38
N GLU A 157 -13.82 -4.91 -16.01
CA GLU A 157 -14.97 -4.82 -16.94
C GLU A 157 -14.82 -3.64 -17.92
N GLY A 158 -14.07 -2.61 -17.52
CA GLY A 158 -13.69 -1.46 -18.35
C GLY A 158 -12.33 -1.65 -19.02
N LYS A 159 -11.46 -0.64 -18.88
CA LYS A 159 -10.07 -0.66 -19.37
C LYS A 159 -9.12 -0.54 -18.19
N ILE A 160 -8.17 -1.48 -18.06
CA ILE A 160 -7.12 -1.38 -17.07
C ILE A 160 -6.27 -0.13 -17.34
N HIS A 161 -6.16 0.73 -16.34
CA HIS A 161 -5.41 1.99 -16.37
C HIS A 161 -4.89 2.30 -14.97
N HIS A 162 -3.84 3.12 -14.90
CA HIS A 162 -3.17 3.41 -13.63
C HIS A 162 -4.00 4.31 -12.70
N SER A 163 -4.48 5.46 -13.25
CA SER A 163 -5.17 6.47 -12.44
C SER A 163 -6.33 7.11 -13.24
N TYR A 164 -6.38 8.44 -13.35
CA TYR A 164 -7.46 9.14 -14.06
C TYR A 164 -7.42 8.94 -15.56
N SER A 165 -6.23 8.95 -16.18
CA SER A 165 -6.08 8.72 -17.60
C SER A 165 -6.24 7.25 -17.92
N LYS A 166 -7.20 6.93 -18.78
CA LYS A 166 -7.42 5.57 -19.28
C LYS A 166 -6.36 5.10 -20.27
N ASP A 167 -5.46 5.98 -20.69
CA ASP A 167 -4.40 5.67 -21.65
C ASP A 167 -3.07 5.31 -20.98
N ILE A 168 -2.92 5.65 -19.70
CA ILE A 168 -1.73 5.32 -18.92
C ILE A 168 -1.96 4.02 -18.16
N VAL A 169 -1.07 3.06 -18.37
CA VAL A 169 -1.01 1.80 -17.64
C VAL A 169 0.45 1.34 -17.52
N PHE A 170 0.82 0.80 -16.38
CA PHE A 170 2.13 0.29 -16.08
C PHE A 170 2.12 -1.22 -15.81
N ILE A 171 3.28 -1.85 -15.87
CA ILE A 171 3.41 -3.29 -15.50
C ILE A 171 3.00 -3.52 -14.05
N GLU A 172 3.24 -2.56 -13.14
CA GLU A 172 2.87 -2.62 -11.74
C GLU A 172 1.35 -2.78 -11.56
N ASP A 173 0.53 -2.12 -12.38
CA ASP A 173 -0.93 -2.25 -12.34
C ASP A 173 -1.37 -3.70 -12.58
N TYR A 174 -0.73 -4.38 -13.54
CA TYR A 174 -0.97 -5.80 -13.79
C TYR A 174 -0.37 -6.69 -12.70
N ALA A 175 0.87 -6.43 -12.30
CA ALA A 175 1.59 -7.23 -11.33
C ALA A 175 0.85 -7.32 -10.00
N PHE A 176 0.45 -6.18 -9.44
CA PHE A 176 -0.27 -6.14 -8.16
C PHE A 176 -1.72 -6.61 -8.27
N LEU A 177 -2.40 -6.38 -9.40
CA LEU A 177 -3.75 -6.92 -9.63
C LEU A 177 -3.72 -8.46 -9.69
N ILE A 178 -2.78 -9.03 -10.42
CA ILE A 178 -2.59 -10.49 -10.52
C ILE A 178 -2.21 -11.06 -9.15
N ASN A 179 -1.35 -10.37 -8.39
CA ASN A 179 -0.98 -10.81 -7.04
C ASN A 179 -2.19 -10.81 -6.10
N ALA A 180 -3.00 -9.77 -6.10
CA ALA A 180 -4.22 -9.69 -5.30
C ALA A 180 -5.22 -10.80 -5.66
N LEU A 181 -5.36 -11.12 -6.94
CA LEU A 181 -6.20 -12.23 -7.42
C LEU A 181 -5.67 -13.59 -6.95
N ASN A 182 -4.36 -13.81 -6.99
CA ASN A 182 -3.74 -15.02 -6.45
C ASN A 182 -3.99 -15.13 -4.94
N ASP A 183 -3.83 -14.04 -4.18
CA ASP A 183 -4.06 -14.01 -2.73
C ASP A 183 -5.54 -14.28 -2.40
N LEU A 184 -6.48 -13.69 -3.15
CA LEU A 184 -7.91 -13.98 -3.02
C LEU A 184 -8.22 -15.44 -3.33
N SER A 185 -7.66 -15.98 -4.42
CA SER A 185 -7.86 -17.38 -4.80
C SER A 185 -7.40 -18.35 -3.71
N ASP A 186 -6.18 -18.14 -3.21
CA ASP A 186 -5.59 -19.00 -2.19
C ASP A 186 -6.36 -18.91 -0.85
N LYS A 187 -6.90 -17.72 -0.53
CA LYS A 187 -7.60 -17.51 0.72
C LYS A 187 -9.06 -17.96 0.72
N THR A 188 -9.75 -17.77 -0.41
CA THR A 188 -11.19 -18.09 -0.53
C THR A 188 -11.46 -19.43 -1.19
N MET A 189 -10.44 -20.07 -1.79
CA MET A 189 -10.54 -21.28 -2.61
C MET A 189 -11.44 -21.09 -3.84
N ASN A 190 -11.67 -19.84 -4.25
CA ASN A 190 -12.45 -19.50 -5.45
C ASN A 190 -11.53 -19.42 -6.67
N PHE A 191 -11.54 -20.48 -7.46
CA PHE A 191 -10.67 -20.60 -8.64
C PHE A 191 -10.96 -19.61 -9.76
N LYS A 192 -12.11 -18.93 -9.77
CA LYS A 192 -12.39 -17.85 -10.72
C LYS A 192 -11.35 -16.73 -10.65
N TYR A 193 -10.84 -16.43 -9.47
CA TYR A 193 -9.76 -15.45 -9.29
C TYR A 193 -8.47 -15.93 -9.98
N LYS A 194 -8.13 -17.21 -9.85
CA LYS A 194 -6.93 -17.80 -10.48
C LYS A 194 -7.04 -17.81 -12.01
N ASP A 195 -8.22 -18.11 -12.55
CA ASP A 195 -8.46 -18.09 -14.00
C ASP A 195 -8.35 -16.67 -14.55
N LEU A 196 -8.87 -15.68 -13.82
CA LEU A 196 -8.73 -14.27 -14.19
C LEU A 196 -7.26 -13.83 -14.11
N ALA A 197 -6.54 -14.21 -13.07
CA ALA A 197 -5.10 -13.94 -12.92
C ALA A 197 -4.28 -14.49 -14.09
N LYS A 198 -4.55 -15.73 -14.55
CA LYS A 198 -3.91 -16.30 -15.73
C LYS A 198 -4.17 -15.49 -17.01
N LYS A 199 -5.44 -15.12 -17.25
CA LYS A 199 -5.80 -14.28 -18.41
C LYS A 199 -5.10 -12.93 -18.39
N LEU A 200 -5.00 -12.30 -17.21
CA LEU A 200 -4.29 -11.02 -17.05
C LEU A 200 -2.78 -11.17 -17.21
N SER A 201 -2.19 -12.27 -16.75
CA SER A 201 -0.77 -12.57 -16.98
C SER A 201 -0.43 -12.70 -18.46
N GLN A 202 -1.26 -13.40 -19.24
CA GLN A 202 -1.10 -13.50 -20.69
C GLN A 202 -1.20 -12.12 -21.37
N LYS A 203 -2.14 -11.27 -20.92
CA LYS A 203 -2.25 -9.89 -21.42
C LYS A 203 -1.01 -9.05 -21.04
N ALA A 204 -0.49 -9.19 -19.82
CA ALA A 204 0.71 -8.51 -19.39
C ALA A 204 1.92 -8.91 -20.22
N ILE A 205 2.12 -10.21 -20.46
CA ILE A 205 3.20 -10.75 -21.32
C ILE A 205 3.09 -10.15 -22.73
N SER A 206 1.92 -10.21 -23.34
CA SER A 206 1.70 -9.64 -24.67
C SER A 206 2.03 -8.14 -24.73
N LYS A 207 1.68 -7.36 -23.69
CA LYS A 207 1.81 -5.89 -23.69
C LYS A 207 3.18 -5.38 -23.29
N PHE A 208 3.85 -6.04 -22.32
CA PHE A 208 5.01 -5.47 -21.64
C PHE A 208 6.27 -6.31 -21.74
N PHE A 209 6.19 -7.64 -21.99
CA PHE A 209 7.35 -8.52 -21.98
C PHE A 209 8.19 -8.36 -23.24
N ILE A 210 9.48 -8.10 -23.09
CA ILE A 210 10.46 -7.95 -24.18
C ILE A 210 11.18 -9.30 -24.32
N GLU A 211 10.91 -10.03 -25.39
CA GLU A 211 11.45 -11.39 -25.60
C GLU A 211 12.99 -11.42 -25.63
N ASP A 212 13.62 -10.49 -26.34
CA ASP A 212 15.09 -10.45 -26.49
C ASP A 212 15.79 -10.19 -25.15
N LYS A 213 15.15 -9.42 -24.25
CA LYS A 213 15.66 -9.07 -22.93
C LYS A 213 15.12 -9.98 -21.83
N LYS A 214 14.12 -10.81 -22.13
CA LYS A 214 13.42 -11.70 -21.17
C LYS A 214 12.91 -11.00 -19.92
N ILE A 215 12.40 -9.76 -20.06
CA ILE A 215 12.00 -8.92 -18.94
C ILE A 215 10.78 -8.02 -19.31
N PHE A 216 10.03 -7.61 -18.32
CA PHE A 216 8.96 -6.63 -18.53
C PHE A 216 9.49 -5.21 -18.49
N GLN A 217 9.15 -4.40 -19.50
CA GLN A 217 9.32 -2.95 -19.43
C GLN A 217 8.15 -2.30 -18.69
N LYS A 218 8.35 -1.08 -18.19
CA LYS A 218 7.34 -0.35 -17.41
C LYS A 218 6.08 -0.01 -18.20
N ASN A 219 6.25 0.48 -19.41
CA ASN A 219 5.17 0.94 -20.29
C ASN A 219 4.80 -0.10 -21.34
N PRO A 220 3.57 -0.08 -21.92
CA PRO A 220 3.21 -0.96 -23.02
C PRO A 220 4.14 -0.83 -24.23
N LYS A 221 4.40 -1.94 -24.93
CA LYS A 221 5.25 -1.99 -26.14
C LYS A 221 4.81 -1.01 -27.23
N ASN A 222 3.50 -0.88 -27.44
CA ASN A 222 2.89 -0.09 -28.50
C ASN A 222 2.52 1.34 -28.03
N ASN A 223 3.27 1.90 -27.11
CA ASN A 223 3.09 3.30 -26.72
C ASN A 223 4.16 4.13 -27.45
N ASP A 224 3.83 4.65 -28.64
CA ASP A 224 4.76 5.37 -29.51
C ASP A 224 5.07 6.80 -29.01
N ASP A 225 4.26 7.33 -28.09
CA ASP A 225 4.48 8.64 -27.48
C ASP A 225 5.64 8.65 -26.47
N ILE A 226 6.14 7.48 -26.07
CA ILE A 226 7.22 7.34 -25.09
C ILE A 226 8.51 6.90 -25.79
N PHE A 227 9.43 7.85 -25.97
CA PHE A 227 10.73 7.62 -26.60
C PHE A 227 11.61 6.66 -25.78
N PHE A 228 11.62 6.77 -24.46
CA PHE A 228 12.38 5.90 -23.57
C PHE A 228 11.45 4.99 -22.78
N LYS A 229 11.61 3.68 -22.92
CA LYS A 229 10.82 2.66 -22.23
C LYS A 229 11.65 2.07 -21.09
N PRO A 230 11.48 2.55 -19.84
CA PRO A 230 12.30 2.12 -18.72
C PRO A 230 12.01 0.67 -18.34
N ILE A 231 13.05 0.00 -17.87
CA ILE A 231 12.99 -1.30 -17.24
C ILE A 231 13.41 -1.10 -15.79
N ASP A 232 12.47 -1.30 -14.86
CA ASP A 232 12.73 -1.18 -13.45
C ASP A 232 13.03 -2.57 -12.87
N ILE A 233 14.18 -2.71 -12.21
CA ILE A 233 14.62 -3.96 -11.57
C ILE A 233 14.86 -3.81 -10.07
N GLY A 234 14.88 -2.59 -9.56
CA GLY A 234 15.06 -2.29 -8.14
C GLY A 234 13.74 -1.98 -7.44
N ASP A 235 13.64 -2.39 -6.16
CA ASP A 235 12.53 -1.96 -5.31
C ASP A 235 12.66 -0.47 -4.97
N ASN A 236 11.52 0.19 -4.85
CA ASN A 236 11.42 1.58 -4.43
C ASN A 236 10.45 1.66 -3.24
N THR A 237 9.53 2.64 -3.20
CA THR A 237 8.47 2.73 -2.18
C THR A 237 7.53 1.54 -2.19
N ILE A 238 7.35 0.92 -3.35
CA ILE A 238 6.62 -0.35 -3.53
C ILE A 238 7.55 -1.39 -4.15
N PRO A 239 7.25 -2.69 -4.00
CA PRO A 239 8.02 -3.75 -4.65
C PRO A 239 8.04 -3.60 -6.16
N ASN A 240 9.11 -4.04 -6.78
CA ASN A 240 9.32 -3.98 -8.22
C ASN A 240 8.31 -4.84 -9.00
N GLY A 241 7.77 -4.29 -10.10
CA GLY A 241 6.79 -4.99 -10.93
C GLY A 241 7.30 -6.30 -11.53
N ASN A 242 8.57 -6.36 -11.95
CA ASN A 242 9.19 -7.59 -12.49
C ASN A 242 9.31 -8.68 -11.41
N ALA A 243 9.71 -8.33 -10.19
CA ALA A 243 9.79 -9.29 -9.09
C ALA A 243 8.41 -9.85 -8.72
N ILE A 244 7.38 -8.99 -8.65
CA ILE A 244 6.00 -9.43 -8.39
C ILE A 244 5.46 -10.29 -9.54
N MET A 245 5.76 -9.94 -10.80
CA MET A 245 5.38 -10.78 -11.95
C MET A 245 6.04 -12.15 -11.89
N LEU A 246 7.32 -12.24 -11.51
CA LEU A 246 8.01 -13.55 -11.34
C LEU A 246 7.28 -14.42 -10.30
N ILE A 247 6.96 -13.85 -9.13
CA ILE A 247 6.20 -14.55 -8.08
C ILE A 247 4.85 -15.02 -8.64
N ASN A 248 4.14 -14.15 -9.35
CA ASN A 248 2.82 -14.46 -9.91
C ASN A 248 2.89 -15.59 -10.96
N LEU A 249 3.86 -15.56 -11.86
CA LEU A 249 4.04 -16.58 -12.88
C LEU A 249 4.31 -17.96 -12.25
N VAL A 250 5.13 -18.01 -11.21
CA VAL A 250 5.38 -19.25 -10.44
C VAL A 250 4.09 -19.76 -9.78
N ARG A 251 3.35 -18.89 -9.08
CA ARG A 251 2.08 -19.25 -8.42
C ARG A 251 1.01 -19.75 -9.41
N LEU A 252 1.04 -19.27 -10.62
CA LEU A 252 0.11 -19.66 -11.70
C LEU A 252 0.56 -20.89 -12.49
N GLY A 253 1.77 -21.43 -12.21
CA GLY A 253 2.36 -22.55 -12.93
C GLY A 253 2.84 -22.22 -14.34
N MET A 254 3.05 -20.93 -14.66
CA MET A 254 3.57 -20.43 -15.94
C MET A 254 5.11 -20.46 -15.91
N MET A 255 5.65 -21.69 -15.83
CA MET A 255 7.06 -21.92 -15.47
C MET A 255 8.06 -21.54 -16.58
N GLU A 256 7.66 -21.58 -17.84
CA GLU A 256 8.54 -21.18 -18.95
C GLU A 256 8.82 -19.67 -18.92
N GLU A 257 7.77 -18.87 -18.75
CA GLU A 257 7.84 -17.42 -18.64
C GLU A 257 8.56 -17.01 -17.34
N ALA A 258 8.26 -17.68 -16.23
CA ALA A 258 8.95 -17.47 -14.96
C ALA A 258 10.46 -17.72 -15.08
N LYS A 259 10.89 -18.80 -15.77
CA LYS A 259 12.29 -19.12 -16.02
C LYS A 259 12.97 -18.03 -16.84
N LYS A 260 12.36 -17.62 -17.97
CA LYS A 260 12.89 -16.54 -18.81
C LYS A 260 13.12 -15.26 -17.99
N LEU A 261 12.11 -14.85 -17.18
CA LEU A 261 12.20 -13.66 -16.36
C LEU A 261 13.26 -13.77 -15.27
N SER A 262 13.35 -14.93 -14.60
CA SER A 262 14.36 -15.20 -13.56
C SER A 262 15.79 -15.12 -14.10
N GLU A 263 16.05 -15.61 -15.32
CA GLU A 263 17.35 -15.52 -15.96
C GLU A 263 17.81 -14.06 -16.13
N SER A 264 16.88 -13.15 -16.48
CA SER A 264 17.20 -11.72 -16.64
C SER A 264 17.36 -10.96 -15.33
N LEU A 265 16.73 -11.40 -14.24
CA LEU A 265 16.85 -10.76 -12.94
C LEU A 265 18.09 -11.20 -12.15
N ASN A 266 18.69 -12.33 -12.50
CA ASN A 266 19.88 -12.90 -11.85
C ASN A 266 21.20 -12.54 -12.54
N GLY A 267 21.16 -11.93 -13.71
CA GLY A 267 22.33 -11.52 -14.50
C GLY A 267 22.72 -10.12 -14.27
#